data_d1c8e6c9dd5d133c07012ce050ddef7a
#
_entry.id   d1c8e6c9dd5d133c07012ce050ddef7a
#
_cell.length_a   1.000
_cell.length_b   1.000
_cell.length_c   1.000
_cell.angle_alpha   90.00
_cell.angle_beta   90.00
_cell.angle_gamma   90.00
#
_symmetry.space_group_name_H-M   'P 1'
#
loop_
_entity.id
_entity.type
_entity.pdbx_description
1 polymer ?
#
loop_
_entity_poly.entity_id
_entity_poly.type
_entity_poly.pdbx_seq_one_letter_code
_entity_poly.pdbx_strand_id
1 'polypeptide(L)'
;MVHLTHVPRPPLAQFVNLLWLYEGYTQQHAKERVLPTGEMQIVINLQEDRSWIYDREDTDRCQSFRGALVSGAHSQYQVISTAEQASIIGVHFRPGGAFPFLRMPAGELRDVSVSLDALWGRGAGELRDRLLEAESHQTRFEILERVLLDELARGCGRHAAAGFALRQFMAAPHMTTIASVSEQIGLSPKRFIQVFRDETGFTPKVFCRIRRFQQALERMEGRKSVQWAQVALDCGYFDQAHFIHDFRAFSGINPSTYLVHQTLHRNHVPLVG
;
A
#
# COMPACT_ATOMS: atom_id res chain seq x y z
N MET A 1 15.03 -12.36 14.07
CA MET A 1 14.08 -11.75 13.11
C MET A 1 14.25 -12.43 11.74
N VAL A 2 13.19 -13.02 11.22
CA VAL A 2 13.13 -13.56 9.86
C VAL A 2 12.31 -12.58 9.01
N HIS A 3 12.84 -12.19 7.86
CA HIS A 3 12.12 -11.44 6.84
C HIS A 3 12.30 -12.16 5.51
N LEU A 4 11.23 -12.70 4.97
CA LEU A 4 11.21 -13.41 3.70
C LEU A 4 10.27 -12.72 2.72
N THR A 5 10.65 -12.73 1.46
CA THR A 5 9.82 -12.25 0.35
C THR A 5 9.75 -13.31 -0.74
N HIS A 6 8.60 -13.39 -1.39
CA HIS A 6 8.35 -14.29 -2.49
C HIS A 6 7.66 -13.53 -3.64
N VAL A 7 8.23 -13.59 -4.83
CA VAL A 7 7.64 -12.98 -6.03
C VAL A 7 6.82 -14.03 -6.76
N PRO A 8 5.50 -13.88 -6.84
CA PRO A 8 4.65 -14.90 -7.46
C PRO A 8 4.85 -14.96 -8.97
N ARG A 9 4.55 -16.13 -9.55
CA ARG A 9 4.60 -16.34 -10.99
C ARG A 9 3.32 -15.86 -11.70
N PRO A 10 3.34 -15.67 -13.03
CA PRO A 10 2.12 -15.44 -13.78
C PRO A 10 1.06 -16.54 -13.52
N PRO A 11 -0.24 -16.21 -13.44
CA PRO A 11 -0.82 -14.88 -13.72
C PRO A 11 -0.74 -13.87 -12.55
N LEU A 12 -0.43 -14.29 -11.31
CA LEU A 12 -0.44 -13.42 -10.13
C LEU A 12 0.57 -12.25 -10.21
N ALA A 13 1.72 -12.46 -10.83
CA ALA A 13 2.77 -11.43 -11.00
C ALA A 13 2.28 -10.13 -11.69
N GLN A 14 1.15 -10.18 -12.39
CA GLN A 14 0.55 -8.99 -13.02
C GLN A 14 -0.17 -8.09 -11.99
N PHE A 15 -0.58 -8.66 -10.86
CA PHE A 15 -1.41 -8.03 -9.83
C PHE A 15 -0.66 -7.86 -8.52
N VAL A 16 0.16 -8.83 -8.16
CA VAL A 16 0.90 -8.91 -6.91
C VAL A 16 2.36 -8.51 -7.16
N ASN A 17 2.88 -7.61 -6.35
CA ASN A 17 4.28 -7.21 -6.38
C ASN A 17 5.12 -8.27 -5.68
N LEU A 18 4.77 -8.59 -4.44
CA LEU A 18 5.40 -9.64 -3.63
C LEU A 18 4.46 -10.13 -2.52
N LEU A 19 4.73 -11.34 -2.06
CA LEU A 19 4.29 -11.87 -0.79
C LEU A 19 5.44 -11.67 0.21
N TRP A 20 5.11 -11.39 1.46
CA TRP A 20 6.11 -11.14 2.49
C TRP A 20 5.72 -11.79 3.81
N LEU A 21 6.73 -12.16 4.60
CA LEU A 21 6.55 -12.76 5.92
C LEU A 21 7.59 -12.18 6.88
N TYR A 22 7.11 -11.79 8.05
CA TYR A 22 7.95 -11.45 9.21
C TYR A 22 7.70 -12.44 10.34
N GLU A 23 8.79 -12.90 10.99
CA GLU A 23 8.75 -13.66 12.23
C GLU A 23 9.81 -13.14 13.22
N GLY A 24 9.41 -13.00 14.48
CA GLY A 24 10.26 -12.46 15.53
C GLY A 24 10.63 -11.00 15.32
N TYR A 25 9.74 -10.24 14.65
CA TYR A 25 9.94 -8.81 14.46
C TYR A 25 9.59 -8.08 15.76
N THR A 26 10.56 -7.42 16.34
CA THR A 26 10.39 -6.60 17.55
C THR A 26 10.93 -5.21 17.30
N GLN A 27 10.13 -4.20 17.59
CA GLN A 27 10.51 -2.79 17.49
C GLN A 27 10.73 -2.18 18.87
N GLN A 28 11.59 -1.18 18.94
CA GLN A 28 11.81 -0.40 20.17
C GLN A 28 10.71 0.64 20.45
N HIS A 29 9.80 0.85 19.48
CA HIS A 29 8.68 1.79 19.57
C HIS A 29 7.35 1.03 19.45
N ALA A 30 6.33 1.51 20.17
CA ALA A 30 5.03 0.85 20.24
C ALA A 30 4.14 1.12 19.02
N LYS A 31 4.32 2.27 18.37
CA LYS A 31 3.51 2.71 17.23
C LYS A 31 4.39 3.29 16.13
N GLU A 32 3.95 3.14 14.89
CA GLU A 32 4.62 3.74 13.74
C GLU A 32 3.64 4.28 12.70
N ARG A 33 4.13 5.23 11.91
CA ARG A 33 3.43 5.72 10.72
C ARG A 33 3.79 4.83 9.53
N VAL A 34 2.76 4.37 8.82
CA VAL A 34 2.92 3.75 7.49
C VAL A 34 2.54 4.77 6.44
N LEU A 35 3.52 5.17 5.63
CA LEU A 35 3.37 6.22 4.62
C LEU A 35 2.65 5.68 3.37
N PRO A 36 1.84 6.52 2.68
CA PRO A 36 1.07 6.08 1.52
C PRO A 36 1.96 5.69 0.33
N THR A 37 1.78 4.47 -0.17
CA THR A 37 2.53 3.91 -1.30
C THR A 37 1.79 4.06 -2.64
N GLY A 38 0.48 4.26 -2.59
CA GLY A 38 -0.41 4.15 -3.76
C GLY A 38 -0.84 2.70 -4.06
N GLU A 39 -0.57 1.80 -3.14
CA GLU A 39 -0.83 0.36 -3.23
C GLU A 39 -1.77 -0.09 -2.10
N MET A 40 -2.36 -1.26 -2.26
CA MET A 40 -3.14 -1.94 -1.24
C MET A 40 -2.39 -3.18 -0.75
N GLN A 41 -2.75 -3.65 0.44
CA GLN A 41 -2.14 -4.81 1.04
C GLN A 41 -3.18 -5.71 1.71
N ILE A 42 -2.92 -7.01 1.74
CA ILE A 42 -3.52 -7.92 2.70
C ILE A 42 -2.49 -8.19 3.79
N VAL A 43 -2.91 -8.11 5.05
CA VAL A 43 -2.08 -8.42 6.21
C VAL A 43 -2.80 -9.47 7.03
N ILE A 44 -2.12 -10.57 7.32
CA ILE A 44 -2.64 -11.70 8.10
C ILE A 44 -1.73 -11.89 9.31
N ASN A 45 -2.30 -11.77 10.50
CA ASN A 45 -1.57 -11.97 11.74
C ASN A 45 -1.52 -13.48 12.08
N LEU A 46 -0.30 -14.00 12.26
CA LEU A 46 -0.06 -15.42 12.55
C LEU A 46 0.22 -15.69 14.03
N GLN A 47 0.28 -14.67 14.87
CA GLN A 47 0.52 -14.82 16.30
C GLN A 47 -0.69 -14.35 17.10
N GLU A 48 -1.08 -13.09 16.92
CA GLU A 48 -2.19 -12.48 17.62
C GLU A 48 -3.51 -12.63 16.83
N ASP A 49 -4.63 -12.69 17.55
CA ASP A 49 -5.95 -12.75 16.89
C ASP A 49 -6.43 -11.39 16.39
N ARG A 50 -5.70 -10.33 16.67
CA ARG A 50 -6.08 -8.95 16.29
C ARG A 50 -4.89 -8.12 15.83
N SER A 51 -5.19 -7.19 14.91
CA SER A 51 -4.31 -6.10 14.53
C SER A 51 -4.99 -4.77 14.82
N TRP A 52 -4.23 -3.74 15.21
CA TRP A 52 -4.76 -2.46 15.62
C TRP A 52 -4.30 -1.36 14.68
N ILE A 53 -5.25 -0.56 14.20
CA ILE A 53 -4.98 0.67 13.44
C ILE A 53 -5.52 1.82 14.28
N TYR A 54 -4.65 2.78 14.55
CA TYR A 54 -4.94 3.92 15.41
C TYR A 54 -5.43 5.12 14.59
N ASP A 55 -6.26 5.95 15.21
CA ASP A 55 -6.61 7.23 14.65
C ASP A 55 -5.35 8.13 14.59
N ARG A 56 -5.24 8.93 13.55
CA ARG A 56 -4.04 9.76 13.32
C ARG A 56 -3.98 10.99 14.22
N GLU A 57 -5.14 11.54 14.58
CA GLU A 57 -5.28 12.75 15.39
C GLU A 57 -5.38 12.42 16.87
N ASP A 58 -5.96 11.25 17.19
CA ASP A 58 -6.15 10.76 18.56
C ASP A 58 -5.66 9.30 18.64
N THR A 59 -4.39 9.12 18.92
CA THR A 59 -3.76 7.78 18.98
C THR A 59 -4.18 6.93 20.19
N ASP A 60 -5.09 7.42 21.03
CA ASP A 60 -5.72 6.60 22.07
C ASP A 60 -6.97 5.88 21.51
N ARG A 61 -7.46 6.31 20.35
CA ARG A 61 -8.53 5.64 19.62
C ARG A 61 -7.95 4.70 18.59
N CYS A 62 -8.50 3.50 18.49
CA CYS A 62 -8.09 2.50 17.54
C CYS A 62 -9.28 1.67 17.05
N GLN A 63 -9.11 1.10 15.87
CA GLN A 63 -9.96 0.06 15.31
C GLN A 63 -9.19 -1.25 15.32
N SER A 64 -9.83 -2.34 15.73
CA SER A 64 -9.24 -3.68 15.71
C SER A 64 -9.82 -4.53 14.58
N PHE A 65 -8.96 -5.35 13.99
CA PHE A 65 -9.29 -6.28 12.91
C PHE A 65 -8.89 -7.68 13.34
N ARG A 66 -9.83 -8.62 13.25
CA ARG A 66 -9.58 -10.01 13.65
C ARG A 66 -8.85 -10.77 12.55
N GLY A 67 -7.76 -11.43 12.90
CA GLY A 67 -7.01 -12.38 12.07
C GLY A 67 -6.36 -11.77 10.83
N ALA A 68 -7.15 -11.20 9.93
CA ALA A 68 -6.67 -10.65 8.67
C ALA A 68 -7.41 -9.37 8.26
N LEU A 69 -6.69 -8.45 7.63
CA LEU A 69 -7.25 -7.20 7.12
C LEU A 69 -6.77 -6.90 5.70
N VAL A 70 -7.56 -6.10 4.99
CA VAL A 70 -7.13 -5.39 3.79
C VAL A 70 -6.88 -3.93 4.17
N SER A 71 -5.65 -3.50 4.02
CA SER A 71 -5.29 -2.08 4.05
C SER A 71 -5.59 -1.50 2.68
N GLY A 72 -6.57 -0.63 2.62
CA GLY A 72 -7.01 0.00 1.39
C GLY A 72 -5.99 0.98 0.81
N ALA A 73 -6.40 1.71 -0.21
CA ALA A 73 -5.54 2.72 -0.85
C ALA A 73 -5.52 4.01 0.00
N HIS A 74 -4.45 4.20 0.77
CA HIS A 74 -4.33 5.35 1.66
C HIS A 74 -3.68 6.56 0.98
N SER A 75 -4.31 7.71 1.14
CA SER A 75 -3.81 9.00 0.66
C SER A 75 -3.09 9.81 1.73
N GLN A 76 -3.02 9.29 2.95
CA GLN A 76 -2.28 9.83 4.09
C GLN A 76 -1.70 8.67 4.88
N TYR A 77 -0.76 8.96 5.79
CA TYR A 77 -0.18 7.93 6.65
C TYR A 77 -1.25 7.25 7.53
N GLN A 78 -1.00 6.01 7.87
CA GLN A 78 -1.73 5.27 8.91
C GLN A 78 -0.85 5.18 10.15
N VAL A 79 -1.47 5.01 11.31
CA VAL A 79 -0.76 4.67 12.55
C VAL A 79 -1.12 3.24 12.93
N ILE A 80 -0.09 2.40 13.03
CA ILE A 80 -0.24 0.99 13.38
C ILE A 80 0.54 0.68 14.65
N SER A 81 0.13 -0.37 15.38
CA SER A 81 0.92 -0.97 16.45
C SER A 81 2.07 -1.78 15.87
N THR A 82 3.19 -1.81 16.59
CA THR A 82 4.33 -2.66 16.24
C THR A 82 4.35 -3.98 17.02
N ALA A 83 3.60 -4.07 18.12
CA ALA A 83 3.59 -5.25 18.98
C ALA A 83 3.03 -6.48 18.26
N GLU A 84 1.95 -6.31 17.48
CA GLU A 84 1.28 -7.40 16.78
C GLU A 84 1.97 -7.80 15.47
N GLN A 85 3.08 -7.14 15.10
CA GLN A 85 3.82 -7.46 13.87
C GLN A 85 4.86 -8.57 14.08
N ALA A 86 4.91 -9.17 15.24
CA ALA A 86 5.92 -10.18 15.57
C ALA A 86 5.87 -11.42 14.66
N SER A 87 4.68 -11.81 14.19
CA SER A 87 4.52 -12.86 13.18
C SER A 87 3.35 -12.52 12.26
N ILE A 88 3.68 -12.04 11.07
CA ILE A 88 2.70 -11.62 10.06
C ILE A 88 3.12 -12.06 8.67
N ILE A 89 2.13 -12.39 7.85
CA ILE A 89 2.30 -12.65 6.41
C ILE A 89 1.38 -11.73 5.61
N GLY A 90 1.79 -11.33 4.43
CA GLY A 90 0.95 -10.42 3.65
C GLY A 90 1.20 -10.44 2.15
N VAL A 91 0.37 -9.67 1.48
CA VAL A 91 0.37 -9.47 0.03
C VAL A 91 0.52 -7.99 -0.26
N HIS A 92 1.58 -7.61 -0.94
CA HIS A 92 1.71 -6.31 -1.56
C HIS A 92 1.17 -6.37 -2.99
N PHE A 93 0.08 -5.70 -3.24
CA PHE A 93 -0.45 -5.58 -4.60
C PHE A 93 0.28 -4.48 -5.37
N ARG A 94 0.43 -4.67 -6.66
CA ARG A 94 0.81 -3.57 -7.57
C ARG A 94 -0.28 -2.50 -7.60
N PRO A 95 0.01 -1.24 -7.97
CA PRO A 95 -1.02 -0.23 -8.14
C PRO A 95 -2.17 -0.74 -9.03
N GLY A 96 -3.40 -0.68 -8.53
CA GLY A 96 -4.59 -1.26 -9.16
C GLY A 96 -4.62 -2.79 -9.22
N GLY A 97 -3.61 -3.48 -8.68
CA GLY A 97 -3.54 -4.94 -8.69
C GLY A 97 -4.51 -5.63 -7.75
N ALA A 98 -4.95 -4.95 -6.69
CA ALA A 98 -5.89 -5.50 -5.73
C ALA A 98 -7.32 -5.67 -6.30
N PHE A 99 -7.70 -4.88 -7.30
CA PHE A 99 -9.09 -4.80 -7.80
C PHE A 99 -9.75 -6.16 -8.07
N PRO A 100 -9.12 -7.13 -8.77
CA PRO A 100 -9.76 -8.43 -9.01
C PRO A 100 -10.07 -9.24 -7.74
N PHE A 101 -9.41 -8.93 -6.63
CA PHE A 101 -9.54 -9.65 -5.35
C PHE A 101 -10.54 -9.01 -4.39
N LEU A 102 -10.97 -7.76 -4.66
CA LEU A 102 -11.80 -6.99 -3.72
C LEU A 102 -13.31 -7.27 -3.87
N ARG A 103 -13.77 -7.75 -5.04
CA ARG A 103 -15.19 -7.94 -5.39
C ARG A 103 -16.03 -6.65 -5.28
N MET A 104 -15.38 -5.50 -5.21
CA MET A 104 -15.98 -4.18 -5.12
C MET A 104 -15.03 -3.12 -5.72
N PRO A 105 -15.51 -1.91 -6.07
CA PRO A 105 -14.63 -0.84 -6.49
C PRO A 105 -13.59 -0.49 -5.42
N ALA A 106 -12.31 -0.43 -5.81
CA ALA A 106 -11.22 -0.07 -4.91
C ALA A 106 -11.40 1.33 -4.28
N GLY A 107 -12.15 2.20 -4.97
CA GLY A 107 -12.50 3.53 -4.45
C GLY A 107 -13.31 3.53 -3.16
N GLU A 108 -14.04 2.44 -2.86
CA GLU A 108 -14.79 2.28 -1.61
C GLU A 108 -13.87 1.94 -0.42
N LEU A 109 -12.65 1.48 -0.70
CA LEU A 109 -11.62 1.20 0.31
C LEU A 109 -10.57 2.32 0.42
N ARG A 110 -10.87 3.49 -0.13
CA ARG A 110 -9.96 4.63 0.00
C ARG A 110 -9.90 5.14 1.43
N ASP A 111 -8.68 5.27 1.96
CA ASP A 111 -8.39 5.77 3.31
C ASP A 111 -9.04 4.95 4.44
N VAL A 112 -9.41 3.70 4.17
CA VAL A 112 -9.96 2.77 5.17
C VAL A 112 -9.28 1.42 5.11
N SER A 113 -9.29 0.72 6.23
CA SER A 113 -8.95 -0.69 6.34
C SER A 113 -10.22 -1.48 6.68
N VAL A 114 -10.33 -2.70 6.17
CA VAL A 114 -11.48 -3.59 6.42
C VAL A 114 -11.01 -4.98 6.78
N SER A 115 -11.80 -5.72 7.56
CA SER A 115 -11.53 -7.14 7.78
C SER A 115 -11.56 -7.90 6.44
N LEU A 116 -10.64 -8.83 6.25
CA LEU A 116 -10.65 -9.69 5.07
C LEU A 116 -11.92 -10.53 4.98
N ASP A 117 -12.52 -10.89 6.11
CA ASP A 117 -13.81 -11.59 6.19
C ASP A 117 -14.96 -10.81 5.53
N ALA A 118 -14.91 -9.47 5.57
CA ALA A 118 -15.92 -8.65 4.92
C ALA A 118 -15.90 -8.79 3.38
N LEU A 119 -14.76 -9.16 2.80
CA LEU A 119 -14.56 -9.31 1.36
C LEU A 119 -14.65 -10.79 0.91
N TRP A 120 -14.04 -11.70 1.66
CA TRP A 120 -13.92 -13.11 1.27
C TRP A 120 -14.79 -14.07 2.10
N GLY A 121 -15.51 -13.55 3.10
CA GLY A 121 -16.36 -14.36 3.98
C GLY A 121 -15.53 -15.38 4.75
N ARG A 122 -16.06 -16.59 4.91
CA ARG A 122 -15.39 -17.68 5.63
C ARG A 122 -14.03 -18.05 5.08
N GLY A 123 -13.78 -17.85 3.80
CA GLY A 123 -12.50 -18.15 3.16
C GLY A 123 -11.30 -17.41 3.76
N ALA A 124 -11.52 -16.24 4.39
CA ALA A 124 -10.45 -15.52 5.10
C ALA A 124 -10.00 -16.26 6.37
N GLY A 125 -10.95 -16.77 7.17
CA GLY A 125 -10.64 -17.58 8.36
C GLY A 125 -9.96 -18.90 7.99
N GLU A 126 -10.50 -19.61 7.01
CA GLU A 126 -9.92 -20.88 6.49
C GLU A 126 -8.49 -20.68 5.96
N LEU A 127 -8.22 -19.55 5.30
CA LEU A 127 -6.86 -19.21 4.87
C LEU A 127 -5.92 -19.06 6.07
N ARG A 128 -6.33 -18.29 7.09
CA ARG A 128 -5.52 -18.06 8.29
C ARG A 128 -5.22 -19.38 9.02
N ASP A 129 -6.23 -20.24 9.20
CA ASP A 129 -6.07 -21.53 9.87
C ASP A 129 -5.04 -22.41 9.14
N ARG A 130 -5.13 -22.51 7.82
CA ARG A 130 -4.15 -23.24 6.98
C ARG A 130 -2.75 -22.65 7.06
N LEU A 131 -2.60 -21.33 7.17
CA LEU A 131 -1.30 -20.66 7.33
C LEU A 131 -0.69 -20.94 8.71
N LEU A 132 -1.51 -21.06 9.76
CA LEU A 132 -1.07 -21.42 11.10
C LEU A 132 -0.62 -22.87 11.19
N GLU A 133 -1.30 -23.78 10.48
CA GLU A 133 -0.98 -25.22 10.43
C GLU A 133 0.23 -25.53 9.53
N ALA A 134 0.67 -24.58 8.69
CA ALA A 134 1.75 -24.80 7.75
C ALA A 134 3.11 -24.98 8.43
N GLU A 135 3.79 -26.09 8.13
CA GLU A 135 5.04 -26.53 8.74
C GLU A 135 6.25 -25.69 8.30
N SER A 136 6.17 -24.99 7.18
CA SER A 136 7.28 -24.19 6.64
C SER A 136 6.82 -22.84 6.06
N HIS A 137 7.75 -21.89 6.02
CA HIS A 137 7.52 -20.60 5.36
C HIS A 137 7.19 -20.76 3.86
N GLN A 138 7.82 -21.70 3.18
CA GLN A 138 7.56 -22.01 1.78
C GLN A 138 6.12 -22.50 1.58
N THR A 139 5.65 -23.41 2.44
CA THR A 139 4.27 -23.90 2.42
C THR A 139 3.27 -22.76 2.64
N ARG A 140 3.58 -21.81 3.52
CA ARG A 140 2.74 -20.60 3.73
C ARG A 140 2.61 -19.77 2.46
N PHE A 141 3.68 -19.54 1.73
CA PHE A 141 3.62 -18.82 0.45
C PHE A 141 2.82 -19.59 -0.61
N GLU A 142 2.99 -20.90 -0.70
CA GLU A 142 2.23 -21.75 -1.64
C GLU A 142 0.72 -21.77 -1.33
N ILE A 143 0.34 -21.80 -0.05
CA ILE A 143 -1.05 -21.70 0.38
C ILE A 143 -1.63 -20.33 -0.06
N LEU A 144 -0.89 -19.26 0.21
CA LEU A 144 -1.33 -17.91 -0.12
C LEU A 144 -1.45 -17.70 -1.63
N GLU A 145 -0.49 -18.18 -2.43
CA GLU A 145 -0.58 -18.14 -3.90
C GLU A 145 -1.81 -18.88 -4.42
N ARG A 146 -2.07 -20.09 -3.90
CA ARG A 146 -3.23 -20.90 -4.32
C ARG A 146 -4.55 -20.19 -4.05
N VAL A 147 -4.71 -19.63 -2.83
CA VAL A 147 -5.92 -18.88 -2.49
C VAL A 147 -6.06 -17.63 -3.36
N LEU A 148 -4.96 -16.91 -3.63
CA LEU A 148 -4.99 -15.77 -4.54
C LEU A 148 -5.37 -16.17 -5.97
N LEU A 149 -4.91 -17.32 -6.48
CA LEU A 149 -5.33 -17.83 -7.79
C LEU A 149 -6.82 -18.16 -7.83
N ASP A 150 -7.35 -18.77 -6.78
CA ASP A 150 -8.78 -19.07 -6.66
C ASP A 150 -9.63 -17.79 -6.60
N GLU A 151 -9.19 -16.78 -5.86
CA GLU A 151 -9.86 -15.49 -5.80
C GLU A 151 -9.76 -14.72 -7.13
N LEU A 152 -8.62 -14.76 -7.80
CA LEU A 152 -8.45 -14.17 -9.13
C LEU A 152 -9.40 -14.77 -10.17
N ALA A 153 -9.61 -16.10 -10.11
CA ALA A 153 -10.53 -16.80 -11.00
C ALA A 153 -12.02 -16.41 -10.78
N ARG A 154 -12.36 -15.94 -9.57
CA ARG A 154 -13.72 -15.46 -9.22
C ARG A 154 -13.89 -13.95 -9.45
N GLY A 155 -12.79 -13.22 -9.61
CA GLY A 155 -12.76 -11.77 -9.70
C GLY A 155 -13.14 -11.23 -11.08
N CYS A 156 -13.28 -9.91 -11.14
CA CYS A 156 -13.50 -9.19 -12.38
C CYS A 156 -12.17 -8.86 -13.07
N GLY A 157 -12.15 -8.91 -14.39
CA GLY A 157 -11.00 -8.45 -15.17
C GLY A 157 -10.74 -6.94 -15.01
N ARG A 158 -9.49 -6.54 -15.19
CA ARG A 158 -9.10 -5.11 -15.20
C ARG A 158 -9.60 -4.42 -16.46
N HIS A 159 -9.99 -3.17 -16.32
CA HIS A 159 -10.32 -2.33 -17.48
C HIS A 159 -9.03 -1.89 -18.19
N ALA A 160 -8.94 -2.11 -19.51
CA ALA A 160 -7.75 -1.81 -20.31
C ALA A 160 -7.26 -0.35 -20.14
N ALA A 161 -8.20 0.59 -20.03
CA ALA A 161 -7.93 2.01 -19.82
C ALA A 161 -7.17 2.30 -18.50
N ALA A 162 -7.56 1.65 -17.39
CA ALA A 162 -6.87 1.82 -16.11
C ALA A 162 -5.45 1.24 -16.17
N GLY A 163 -5.30 0.05 -16.78
CA GLY A 163 -3.99 -0.55 -16.98
C GLY A 163 -3.06 0.29 -17.86
N PHE A 164 -3.58 0.89 -18.93
CA PHE A 164 -2.82 1.82 -19.76
C PHE A 164 -2.39 3.06 -18.98
N ALA A 165 -3.33 3.72 -18.30
CA ALA A 165 -3.06 4.92 -17.51
C ALA A 165 -2.04 4.68 -16.40
N LEU A 166 -2.14 3.55 -15.69
CA LEU A 166 -1.17 3.17 -14.67
C LEU A 166 0.24 3.07 -15.23
N ARG A 167 0.44 2.43 -16.38
CA ARG A 167 1.75 2.35 -17.03
C ARG A 167 2.32 3.74 -17.34
N GLN A 168 1.50 4.65 -17.88
CA GLN A 168 1.92 6.02 -18.18
C GLN A 168 2.30 6.81 -16.93
N PHE A 169 1.46 6.79 -15.90
CA PHE A 169 1.71 7.53 -14.66
C PHE A 169 2.84 6.92 -13.81
N MET A 170 3.08 5.63 -13.89
CA MET A 170 4.22 4.99 -13.23
C MET A 170 5.54 5.35 -13.91
N ALA A 171 5.57 5.43 -15.23
CA ALA A 171 6.77 5.76 -16.00
C ALA A 171 7.17 7.23 -15.81
N ALA A 172 6.22 8.15 -15.82
CA ALA A 172 6.50 9.60 -15.78
C ALA A 172 5.39 10.38 -15.04
N PRO A 173 5.30 10.26 -13.70
CA PRO A 173 4.18 10.81 -12.93
C PRO A 173 4.09 12.34 -12.93
N HIS A 174 5.16 13.04 -13.28
CA HIS A 174 5.22 14.50 -13.37
C HIS A 174 5.14 15.04 -14.81
N MET A 175 5.38 14.20 -15.81
CA MET A 175 5.36 14.61 -17.23
C MET A 175 4.03 14.26 -17.90
N THR A 176 3.34 13.22 -17.44
CA THR A 176 2.13 12.71 -18.06
C THR A 176 0.91 13.47 -17.56
N THR A 177 0.20 14.15 -18.46
CA THR A 177 -1.03 14.85 -18.11
C THR A 177 -2.25 13.92 -18.14
N ILE A 178 -3.23 14.19 -17.27
CA ILE A 178 -4.49 13.45 -17.26
C ILE A 178 -5.23 13.62 -18.58
N ALA A 179 -5.16 14.83 -19.17
CA ALA A 179 -5.80 15.13 -20.46
C ALA A 179 -5.21 14.27 -21.58
N SER A 180 -3.88 14.20 -21.70
CA SER A 180 -3.22 13.42 -22.76
C SER A 180 -3.52 11.91 -22.64
N VAL A 181 -3.59 11.39 -21.41
CA VAL A 181 -3.95 9.98 -21.19
C VAL A 181 -5.43 9.73 -21.54
N SER A 182 -6.34 10.63 -21.12
CA SER A 182 -7.76 10.53 -21.41
C SER A 182 -8.04 10.53 -22.93
N GLU A 183 -7.34 11.40 -23.68
CA GLU A 183 -7.43 11.48 -25.13
C GLU A 183 -6.97 10.18 -25.80
N GLN A 184 -5.83 9.63 -25.40
CA GLN A 184 -5.31 8.37 -25.94
C GLN A 184 -6.21 7.17 -25.64
N ILE A 185 -6.91 7.19 -24.51
CA ILE A 185 -7.83 6.11 -24.10
C ILE A 185 -9.17 6.21 -24.85
N GLY A 186 -9.55 7.38 -25.34
CA GLY A 186 -10.85 7.61 -25.99
C GLY A 186 -12.04 7.62 -25.03
N LEU A 187 -11.81 7.86 -23.74
CA LEU A 187 -12.87 8.02 -22.74
C LEU A 187 -13.06 9.50 -22.39
N SER A 188 -14.29 9.88 -22.04
CA SER A 188 -14.51 11.20 -21.46
C SER A 188 -13.72 11.33 -20.14
N PRO A 189 -13.25 12.53 -19.77
CA PRO A 189 -12.48 12.73 -18.53
C PRO A 189 -13.21 12.21 -17.29
N LYS A 190 -14.52 12.41 -17.19
CA LYS A 190 -15.35 11.90 -16.09
C LYS A 190 -15.33 10.37 -16.02
N ARG A 191 -15.52 9.70 -17.16
CA ARG A 191 -15.51 8.22 -17.21
C ARG A 191 -14.14 7.64 -16.92
N PHE A 192 -13.07 8.27 -17.43
CA PHE A 192 -11.70 7.88 -17.16
C PHE A 192 -11.39 7.98 -15.65
N ILE A 193 -11.69 9.11 -15.00
CA ILE A 193 -11.47 9.29 -13.55
C ILE A 193 -12.22 8.22 -12.77
N GLN A 194 -13.47 7.90 -13.13
CA GLN A 194 -14.26 6.88 -12.45
C GLN A 194 -13.60 5.49 -12.60
N VAL A 195 -13.30 5.05 -13.82
CA VAL A 195 -12.66 3.75 -14.08
C VAL A 195 -11.32 3.62 -13.34
N PHE A 196 -10.52 4.66 -13.39
CA PHE A 196 -9.23 4.67 -12.71
C PHE A 196 -9.38 4.58 -11.17
N ARG A 197 -10.35 5.33 -10.61
CA ARG A 197 -10.65 5.29 -9.18
C ARG A 197 -11.18 3.92 -8.74
N ASP A 198 -12.06 3.32 -9.54
CA ASP A 198 -12.65 2.01 -9.24
C ASP A 198 -11.60 0.90 -9.14
N GLU A 199 -10.50 1.01 -9.89
CA GLU A 199 -9.44 0.01 -9.87
C GLU A 199 -8.29 0.32 -8.90
N THR A 200 -7.97 1.61 -8.69
CA THR A 200 -6.77 2.01 -7.93
C THR A 200 -7.08 2.54 -6.53
N GLY A 201 -8.33 2.90 -6.26
CA GLY A 201 -8.73 3.63 -5.06
C GLY A 201 -8.54 5.14 -5.16
N PHE A 202 -7.84 5.65 -6.18
CA PHE A 202 -7.49 7.07 -6.31
C PHE A 202 -7.97 7.68 -7.61
N THR A 203 -8.19 9.00 -7.59
CA THR A 203 -8.21 9.75 -8.84
C THR A 203 -6.79 9.81 -9.44
N PRO A 204 -6.64 9.96 -10.78
CA PRO A 204 -5.32 10.08 -11.41
C PRO A 204 -4.44 11.15 -10.77
N LYS A 205 -5.02 12.31 -10.40
CA LYS A 205 -4.30 13.42 -9.75
C LYS A 205 -3.71 13.02 -8.40
N VAL A 206 -4.48 12.36 -7.55
CA VAL A 206 -4.01 11.91 -6.22
C VAL A 206 -2.94 10.84 -6.39
N PHE A 207 -3.16 9.88 -7.29
CA PHE A 207 -2.17 8.84 -7.58
C PHE A 207 -0.82 9.41 -8.02
N CYS A 208 -0.79 10.35 -8.98
CA CYS A 208 0.45 11.00 -9.42
C CYS A 208 1.14 11.79 -8.29
N ARG A 209 0.37 12.44 -7.40
CA ARG A 209 0.95 13.11 -6.22
C ARG A 209 1.62 12.11 -5.28
N ILE A 210 0.97 10.97 -4.98
CA ILE A 210 1.56 9.92 -4.15
C ILE A 210 2.83 9.35 -4.82
N ARG A 211 2.81 9.15 -6.14
CA ARG A 211 4.00 8.65 -6.87
C ARG A 211 5.17 9.62 -6.79
N ARG A 212 4.95 10.93 -6.91
CA ARG A 212 6.00 11.96 -6.70
C ARG A 212 6.53 11.94 -5.26
N PHE A 213 5.64 11.79 -4.28
CA PHE A 213 6.01 11.64 -2.88
C PHE A 213 6.90 10.40 -2.67
N GLN A 214 6.54 9.24 -3.24
CA GLN A 214 7.35 8.03 -3.16
C GLN A 214 8.72 8.20 -3.84
N GLN A 215 8.80 8.87 -4.99
CA GLN A 215 10.07 9.22 -5.62
C GLN A 215 10.94 10.10 -4.72
N ALA A 216 10.34 11.04 -3.98
CA ALA A 216 11.09 11.85 -3.02
C ALA A 216 11.63 10.99 -1.86
N LEU A 217 10.84 10.05 -1.33
CA LEU A 217 11.33 9.10 -0.31
C LEU A 217 12.50 8.26 -0.82
N GLU A 218 12.41 7.76 -2.07
CA GLU A 218 13.50 6.99 -2.72
C GLU A 218 14.80 7.80 -2.80
N ARG A 219 14.69 9.09 -3.14
CA ARG A 219 15.87 9.98 -3.22
C ARG A 219 16.48 10.31 -1.86
N MET A 220 15.69 10.22 -0.78
CA MET A 220 16.14 10.48 0.58
C MET A 220 16.67 9.24 1.30
N GLU A 221 16.36 8.05 0.79
CA GLU A 221 16.69 6.77 1.42
C GLU A 221 18.20 6.64 1.69
N GLY A 222 18.55 6.34 2.96
CA GLY A 222 19.93 6.17 3.40
C GLY A 222 20.78 7.45 3.43
N ARG A 223 20.22 8.62 3.13
CA ARG A 223 20.95 9.90 3.14
C ARG A 223 20.81 10.58 4.50
N LYS A 224 21.89 11.19 4.98
CA LYS A 224 21.91 11.99 6.22
C LYS A 224 21.55 13.46 5.96
N SER A 225 21.74 13.94 4.72
CA SER A 225 21.40 15.30 4.31
C SER A 225 21.02 15.32 2.83
N VAL A 226 20.14 16.23 2.44
CA VAL A 226 19.70 16.44 1.06
C VAL A 226 19.51 17.93 0.78
N GLN A 227 19.63 18.30 -0.49
CA GLN A 227 19.26 19.63 -0.96
C GLN A 227 17.77 19.62 -1.34
N TRP A 228 16.93 20.18 -0.47
CA TRP A 228 15.48 20.11 -0.62
C TRP A 228 14.95 20.71 -1.93
N ALA A 229 15.54 21.82 -2.39
CA ALA A 229 15.18 22.43 -3.66
C ALA A 229 15.45 21.48 -4.83
N GLN A 230 16.58 20.75 -4.81
CA GLN A 230 16.92 19.76 -5.83
C GLN A 230 15.98 18.56 -5.80
N VAL A 231 15.68 18.02 -4.61
CA VAL A 231 14.69 16.92 -4.46
C VAL A 231 13.33 17.33 -5.00
N ALA A 232 12.88 18.56 -4.68
CA ALA A 232 11.62 19.09 -5.16
C ALA A 232 11.58 19.15 -6.70
N LEU A 233 12.60 19.74 -7.31
CA LEU A 233 12.72 19.87 -8.76
C LEU A 233 12.75 18.50 -9.46
N ASP A 234 13.59 17.60 -9.00
CA ASP A 234 13.78 16.27 -9.56
C ASP A 234 12.52 15.38 -9.47
N CYS A 235 11.64 15.63 -8.49
CA CYS A 235 10.38 14.94 -8.32
C CYS A 235 9.18 15.66 -8.97
N GLY A 236 9.42 16.74 -9.73
CA GLY A 236 8.39 17.49 -10.46
C GLY A 236 7.47 18.31 -9.58
N TYR A 237 7.97 18.80 -8.44
CA TYR A 237 7.32 19.85 -7.66
C TYR A 237 7.69 21.23 -8.24
N PHE A 238 6.79 22.18 -8.11
CA PHE A 238 7.01 23.53 -8.61
C PHE A 238 8.16 24.23 -7.87
N ASP A 239 8.19 24.08 -6.54
CA ASP A 239 9.22 24.61 -5.66
C ASP A 239 9.34 23.77 -4.38
N GLN A 240 10.29 24.15 -3.52
CA GLN A 240 10.51 23.49 -2.22
C GLN A 240 9.31 23.63 -1.28
N ALA A 241 8.58 24.73 -1.30
CA ALA A 241 7.44 24.96 -0.43
C ALA A 241 6.27 24.02 -0.79
N HIS A 242 6.00 23.85 -2.09
CA HIS A 242 5.04 22.87 -2.59
C HIS A 242 5.43 21.42 -2.19
N PHE A 243 6.70 21.08 -2.31
CA PHE A 243 7.21 19.78 -1.87
C PHE A 243 6.98 19.56 -0.36
N ILE A 244 7.37 20.51 0.49
CA ILE A 244 7.20 20.41 1.94
C ILE A 244 5.71 20.30 2.32
N HIS A 245 4.85 21.06 1.66
CA HIS A 245 3.40 21.01 1.89
C HIS A 245 2.84 19.63 1.55
N ASP A 246 3.15 19.06 0.37
CA ASP A 246 2.70 17.73 -0.03
C ASP A 246 3.28 16.65 0.87
N PHE A 247 4.55 16.76 1.23
CA PHE A 247 5.22 15.81 2.12
C PHE A 247 4.51 15.73 3.48
N ARG A 248 4.20 16.88 4.08
CA ARG A 248 3.44 16.95 5.34
C ARG A 248 2.04 16.39 5.20
N ALA A 249 1.35 16.69 4.11
CA ALA A 249 0.00 16.18 3.85
C ALA A 249 -0.04 14.63 3.80
N PHE A 250 1.02 13.99 3.27
CA PHE A 250 1.11 12.54 3.17
C PHE A 250 1.67 11.86 4.43
N SER A 251 2.68 12.46 5.07
CA SER A 251 3.44 11.82 6.16
C SER A 251 3.10 12.32 7.57
N GLY A 252 2.44 13.48 7.68
CA GLY A 252 2.19 14.17 8.95
C GLY A 252 3.43 14.81 9.57
N ILE A 253 4.61 14.74 8.93
CA ILE A 253 5.88 15.26 9.43
C ILE A 253 6.63 16.06 8.35
N ASN A 254 7.66 16.78 8.76
CA ASN A 254 8.55 17.47 7.82
C ASN A 254 9.53 16.50 7.15
N PRO A 255 10.03 16.82 5.93
CA PRO A 255 11.09 16.03 5.30
C PRO A 255 12.36 15.90 6.16
N SER A 256 12.75 16.94 6.90
CA SER A 256 13.90 16.90 7.82
C SER A 256 13.67 15.96 9.00
N THR A 257 12.47 15.95 9.57
CA THR A 257 12.08 14.99 10.62
C THR A 257 12.13 13.56 10.09
N TYR A 258 11.63 13.33 8.87
CA TYR A 258 11.71 12.02 8.22
C TYR A 258 13.16 11.53 8.09
N LEU A 259 14.11 12.38 7.64
CA LEU A 259 15.51 12.01 7.48
C LEU A 259 16.15 11.51 8.81
N VAL A 260 15.78 12.11 9.91
CA VAL A 260 16.31 11.73 11.25
C VAL A 260 15.74 10.40 11.73
N HIS A 261 14.49 10.08 11.35
CA HIS A 261 13.76 8.90 11.84
C HIS A 261 13.59 7.80 10.78
N GLN A 262 14.42 7.79 9.73
CA GLN A 262 14.42 6.71 8.74
C GLN A 262 14.68 5.36 9.40
N THR A 263 13.94 4.34 8.97
CA THR A 263 14.14 2.94 9.34
C THR A 263 14.63 2.13 8.14
N LEU A 264 14.82 0.84 8.32
CA LEU A 264 15.12 -0.10 7.21
C LEU A 264 14.00 -0.13 6.15
N HIS A 265 12.79 0.21 6.55
CA HIS A 265 11.61 0.27 5.67
C HIS A 265 11.21 1.73 5.46
N ARG A 266 11.55 2.30 4.31
CA ARG A 266 11.35 3.74 4.03
C ARG A 266 9.93 4.27 4.26
N ASN A 267 8.93 3.40 4.17
CA ASN A 267 7.53 3.79 4.41
C ASN A 267 7.10 3.65 5.88
N HIS A 268 7.97 3.18 6.75
CA HIS A 268 7.70 2.98 8.17
C HIS A 268 8.51 3.97 9.01
N VAL A 269 7.83 4.83 9.74
CA VAL A 269 8.45 5.88 10.54
C VAL A 269 7.94 5.79 11.98
N PRO A 270 8.83 5.67 12.97
CA PRO A 270 8.43 5.65 14.37
C PRO A 270 7.51 6.82 14.72
N LEU A 271 6.45 6.55 15.47
CA LEU A 271 5.64 7.60 16.08
C LEU A 271 6.34 8.03 17.36
N VAL A 272 7.20 9.04 17.26
CA VAL A 272 7.82 9.66 18.44
C VAL A 272 6.76 10.53 19.08
N GLY A 273 6.46 10.27 20.36
CA GLY A 273 5.52 11.05 21.16
C GLY A 273 6.01 12.46 21.49
#